data_6ae2c3dae336036f20a2542fe70232e8
#
_entry.id   6ae2c3dae336036f20a2542fe70232e8
#
_cell.length_a   1.000
_cell.length_b   1.000
_cell.length_c   1.000
_cell.angle_alpha   90.00
_cell.angle_beta   90.00
_cell.angle_gamma   90.00
#
_symmetry.space_group_name_H-M   'P 1'
#
loop_
_entity.id
_entity.type
_entity.pdbx_description
1 polymer ?
#
loop_
_entity_poly.entity_id
_entity_poly.type
_entity_poly.pdbx_seq_one_letter_code
_entity_poly.pdbx_strand_id
1 'polypeptide(L)'
;MNLPIEFEKKMKAFLGNEWDDFLYSYDNNRFQALRFNTLKVQSQEERMRILKTLKISSEKKVSWANEAYYFDENVRPGKHPYHEMGLYYIQEPSAMSAAALLAPKPGMRVLDLCAAPGGKSTQLATYLGDSGLLVSNEINTQRSRILSQNIERMGIKNAIVTNEDSFVLASHFPGFFNAIQVDAPCSGEGMFRKLPEAIEQWSMENVAICAARQKEILDNAAVMLKPGGVIVYSTCTFSREENEDVIEYFLERHPDFTLEEMERFWPHKVDGEGHFVAKLVRRGCVDTGLKADRKTKKNKNSKNRKNETKPALTKENMKLLSEFLDETISEDMAAWIKNSRLVMFGEQLYRLPDMEVDIKGLKVQRAGLHIGEFKKQRFEPSHSLALALKLSEAKNVVKLTWDDPQTTGFFNGQSVMLSDEQAAECKKGWALVCVDGYPAGWGKVNGAQVKNHYPKGLRNKI
;
A
#
# COMPACT_ATOMS: atom_id res chain seq x y z
N MET A 1 -12.28 4.86 30.29
CA MET A 1 -12.07 3.53 29.67
C MET A 1 -11.56 2.55 30.70
N ASN A 2 -11.91 1.23 30.69
CA ASN A 2 -11.36 0.25 31.62
C ASN A 2 -10.10 -0.37 31.01
N LEU A 3 -8.94 0.08 31.48
CA LEU A 3 -7.64 -0.43 31.05
C LEU A 3 -7.21 -1.65 31.89
N PRO A 4 -6.36 -2.55 31.37
CA PRO A 4 -5.82 -3.66 32.17
C PRO A 4 -4.98 -3.13 33.35
N ILE A 5 -5.16 -3.66 34.55
CA ILE A 5 -4.49 -3.19 35.77
C ILE A 5 -2.96 -3.24 35.64
N GLU A 6 -2.44 -4.27 34.99
CA GLU A 6 -0.99 -4.41 34.78
C GLU A 6 -0.46 -3.38 33.79
N PHE A 7 -1.24 -3.03 32.76
CA PHE A 7 -0.92 -1.95 31.84
C PHE A 7 -0.86 -0.60 32.57
N GLU A 8 -1.88 -0.27 33.39
CA GLU A 8 -1.89 0.98 34.15
C GLU A 8 -0.68 1.10 35.08
N LYS A 9 -0.37 0.05 35.84
CA LYS A 9 0.80 0.01 36.72
C LYS A 9 2.11 0.26 35.97
N LYS A 10 2.27 -0.43 34.84
CA LYS A 10 3.46 -0.33 33.97
C LYS A 10 3.58 1.07 33.40
N MET A 11 2.52 1.61 32.81
CA MET A 11 2.55 2.93 32.19
C MET A 11 2.71 4.05 33.19
N LYS A 12 2.10 3.94 34.37
CA LYS A 12 2.28 4.90 35.47
C LYS A 12 3.73 4.95 35.94
N ALA A 13 4.38 3.80 36.05
CA ALA A 13 5.79 3.73 36.42
C ALA A 13 6.70 4.30 35.30
N PHE A 14 6.34 4.12 34.06
CA PHE A 14 7.10 4.56 32.90
C PHE A 14 6.98 6.07 32.64
N LEU A 15 5.76 6.62 32.72
CA LEU A 15 5.45 8.02 32.39
C LEU A 15 5.64 8.98 33.61
N GLY A 16 5.59 8.44 34.83
CA GLY A 16 5.72 9.27 36.03
C GLY A 16 4.69 10.41 36.05
N ASN A 17 5.16 11.65 36.03
CA ASN A 17 4.31 12.85 36.09
C ASN A 17 3.43 13.06 34.84
N GLU A 18 3.73 12.40 33.70
CA GLU A 18 2.94 12.51 32.47
C GLU A 18 1.77 11.52 32.45
N TRP A 19 1.63 10.65 33.47
CA TRP A 19 0.59 9.62 33.51
C TRP A 19 -0.82 10.18 33.44
N ASP A 20 -1.13 11.22 34.18
CA ASP A 20 -2.49 11.77 34.23
C ASP A 20 -2.88 12.40 32.90
N ASP A 21 -1.97 13.08 32.21
CA ASP A 21 -2.19 13.63 30.86
C ASP A 21 -2.37 12.51 29.84
N PHE A 22 -1.58 11.45 29.94
CA PHE A 22 -1.71 10.26 29.10
C PHE A 22 -3.09 9.59 29.31
N LEU A 23 -3.48 9.38 30.56
CA LEU A 23 -4.79 8.78 30.88
C LEU A 23 -5.94 9.65 30.37
N TYR A 24 -5.84 10.98 30.56
CA TYR A 24 -6.85 11.92 30.06
C TYR A 24 -6.98 11.88 28.54
N SER A 25 -5.90 11.58 27.80
CA SER A 25 -5.96 11.47 26.34
C SER A 25 -6.92 10.38 25.86
N TYR A 26 -7.23 9.37 26.67
CA TYR A 26 -8.21 8.33 26.32
C TYR A 26 -9.66 8.81 26.35
N ASP A 27 -9.96 9.93 27.01
CA ASP A 27 -11.29 10.54 27.05
C ASP A 27 -11.51 11.53 25.90
N ASN A 28 -10.45 11.87 25.16
CA ASN A 28 -10.52 12.75 23.99
C ASN A 28 -11.08 12.02 22.76
N ASN A 29 -11.63 12.80 21.81
CA ASN A 29 -12.05 12.28 20.51
C ASN A 29 -10.85 11.70 19.75
N ARG A 30 -11.13 10.69 18.90
CA ARG A 30 -10.11 10.07 18.05
C ARG A 30 -9.68 11.03 16.96
N PHE A 31 -8.39 10.99 16.67
CA PHE A 31 -7.85 11.72 15.54
C PHE A 31 -7.94 10.89 14.26
N GLN A 32 -8.47 11.49 13.21
CA GLN A 32 -8.57 10.88 11.89
C GLN A 32 -7.93 11.80 10.86
N ALA A 33 -7.22 11.21 9.90
CA ALA A 33 -6.67 11.97 8.80
C ALA A 33 -6.83 11.22 7.47
N LEU A 34 -6.87 12.00 6.39
CA LEU A 34 -6.68 11.47 5.05
C LEU A 34 -5.32 11.92 4.51
N ARG A 35 -4.67 11.06 3.77
CA ARG A 35 -3.41 11.33 3.07
C ARG A 35 -3.64 11.24 1.58
N PHE A 36 -3.38 12.33 0.86
CA PHE A 36 -3.53 12.37 -0.58
C PHE A 36 -2.60 11.39 -1.31
N ASN A 37 -3.12 10.79 -2.35
CA ASN A 37 -2.37 9.98 -3.29
C ASN A 37 -1.71 10.90 -4.33
N THR A 38 -0.44 11.22 -4.14
CA THR A 38 0.29 12.14 -5.03
C THR A 38 0.58 11.55 -6.41
N LEU A 39 0.37 10.26 -6.62
CA LEU A 39 0.39 9.64 -7.96
C LEU A 39 -0.78 10.11 -8.83
N LYS A 40 -1.92 10.50 -8.21
CA LYS A 40 -3.15 10.95 -8.89
C LYS A 40 -3.44 12.44 -8.68
N VAL A 41 -3.26 12.95 -7.46
CA VAL A 41 -3.56 14.33 -7.07
C VAL A 41 -2.23 15.06 -6.89
N GLN A 42 -1.77 15.69 -7.96
CA GLN A 42 -0.39 16.20 -8.03
C GLN A 42 -0.28 17.66 -7.54
N SER A 43 -1.26 18.51 -7.88
CA SER A 43 -1.19 19.92 -7.55
C SER A 43 -1.84 20.28 -6.21
N GLN A 44 -1.42 21.40 -5.64
CA GLN A 44 -2.03 21.93 -4.42
C GLN A 44 -3.48 22.41 -4.67
N GLU A 45 -3.76 22.95 -5.86
CA GLU A 45 -5.10 23.40 -6.26
C GLU A 45 -6.08 22.22 -6.29
N GLU A 46 -5.67 21.08 -6.84
CA GLU A 46 -6.50 19.87 -6.84
C GLU A 46 -6.81 19.41 -5.40
N ARG A 47 -5.81 19.42 -4.52
CA ARG A 47 -5.99 19.05 -3.10
C ARG A 47 -6.99 20.00 -2.42
N MET A 48 -6.85 21.30 -2.63
CA MET A 48 -7.77 22.29 -2.05
C MET A 48 -9.20 22.11 -2.57
N ARG A 49 -9.39 21.84 -3.86
CA ARG A 49 -10.70 21.56 -4.44
C ARG A 49 -11.33 20.30 -3.80
N ILE A 50 -10.56 19.21 -3.65
CA ILE A 50 -11.05 17.97 -3.04
C ILE A 50 -11.39 18.19 -1.58
N LEU A 51 -10.55 18.86 -0.78
CA LEU A 51 -10.83 19.19 0.62
C LEU A 51 -12.11 20.00 0.76
N LYS A 52 -12.30 21.02 -0.09
CA LYS A 52 -13.53 21.84 -0.12
C LYS A 52 -14.76 20.97 -0.41
N THR A 53 -14.69 20.08 -1.39
CA THR A 53 -15.77 19.13 -1.72
C THR A 53 -16.11 18.22 -0.54
N LEU A 54 -15.09 17.74 0.18
CA LEU A 54 -15.24 16.87 1.35
C LEU A 54 -15.61 17.64 2.63
N LYS A 55 -15.63 18.98 2.60
CA LYS A 55 -15.82 19.87 3.77
C LYS A 55 -14.76 19.65 4.86
N ILE A 56 -13.52 19.44 4.46
CA ILE A 56 -12.37 19.26 5.34
C ILE A 56 -11.55 20.56 5.35
N SER A 57 -11.13 21.01 6.55
CA SER A 57 -10.26 22.18 6.70
C SER A 57 -8.87 21.92 6.10
N SER A 58 -8.37 22.88 5.33
CA SER A 58 -7.00 22.83 4.80
C SER A 58 -5.93 23.32 5.77
N GLU A 59 -6.32 23.82 6.94
CA GLU A 59 -5.41 24.40 7.94
C GLU A 59 -4.79 23.32 8.86
N LYS A 60 -5.55 22.25 9.13
CA LYS A 60 -5.12 21.18 10.03
C LYS A 60 -4.35 20.10 9.27
N LYS A 61 -3.05 20.31 9.11
CA LYS A 61 -2.14 19.33 8.47
C LYS A 61 -1.46 18.43 9.50
N VAL A 62 -1.16 17.20 9.10
CA VAL A 62 -0.29 16.31 9.87
C VAL A 62 1.16 16.76 9.67
N SER A 63 1.85 17.12 10.74
CA SER A 63 3.17 17.79 10.69
C SER A 63 4.28 16.93 10.07
N TRP A 64 4.21 15.61 10.22
CA TRP A 64 5.17 14.64 9.66
C TRP A 64 4.73 14.00 8.33
N ALA A 65 3.60 14.46 7.75
CA ALA A 65 3.10 13.97 6.47
C ALA A 65 2.43 15.11 5.68
N ASN A 66 3.20 15.82 4.87
CA ASN A 66 2.80 17.05 4.17
C ASN A 66 1.53 16.93 3.30
N GLU A 67 1.20 15.72 2.84
CA GLU A 67 0.02 15.43 2.02
C GLU A 67 -1.19 15.01 2.86
N ALA A 68 -1.09 15.03 4.19
CA ALA A 68 -2.13 14.56 5.09
C ALA A 68 -2.84 15.70 5.83
N TYR A 69 -4.15 15.56 5.98
CA TYR A 69 -5.03 16.52 6.63
C TYR A 69 -5.94 15.82 7.62
N TYR A 70 -6.06 16.39 8.82
CA TYR A 70 -7.03 15.95 9.81
C TYR A 70 -8.46 16.26 9.35
N PHE A 71 -9.40 15.43 9.76
CA PHE A 71 -10.81 15.68 9.54
C PHE A 71 -11.66 15.30 10.76
N ASP A 72 -12.81 15.97 10.91
CA ASP A 72 -13.69 15.78 12.06
C ASP A 72 -14.55 14.52 11.89
N GLU A 73 -15.00 13.92 12.99
CA GLU A 73 -15.79 12.68 13.02
C GLU A 73 -17.11 12.75 12.22
N ASN A 74 -17.66 13.96 12.03
CA ASN A 74 -18.87 14.18 11.24
C ASN A 74 -18.64 14.03 9.73
N VAL A 75 -17.39 14.12 9.28
CA VAL A 75 -17.00 13.96 7.89
C VAL A 75 -16.76 12.47 7.61
N ARG A 76 -17.36 11.96 6.55
CA ARG A 76 -17.24 10.55 6.17
C ARG A 76 -16.58 10.37 4.80
N PRO A 77 -15.29 10.72 4.67
CA PRO A 77 -14.60 10.66 3.37
C PRO A 77 -14.56 9.25 2.78
N GLY A 78 -14.64 8.20 3.61
CA GLY A 78 -14.71 6.81 3.16
C GLY A 78 -16.00 6.45 2.39
N LYS A 79 -17.03 7.32 2.42
CA LYS A 79 -18.29 7.16 1.68
C LYS A 79 -18.35 7.99 0.40
N HIS A 80 -17.30 8.74 0.09
CA HIS A 80 -17.25 9.59 -1.09
C HIS A 80 -16.66 8.85 -2.31
N PRO A 81 -17.13 9.09 -3.54
CA PRO A 81 -16.57 8.49 -4.76
C PRO A 81 -15.05 8.61 -4.88
N TYR A 82 -14.47 9.72 -4.45
CA TYR A 82 -13.03 9.96 -4.47
C TYR A 82 -12.22 8.93 -3.66
N HIS A 83 -12.81 8.35 -2.60
CA HIS A 83 -12.17 7.26 -1.86
C HIS A 83 -12.05 6.00 -2.71
N GLU A 84 -13.11 5.59 -3.38
CA GLU A 84 -13.12 4.39 -4.25
C GLU A 84 -12.20 4.57 -5.48
N MET A 85 -12.01 5.80 -5.93
CA MET A 85 -11.05 6.14 -6.99
C MET A 85 -9.60 6.25 -6.49
N GLY A 86 -9.36 6.09 -5.19
CA GLY A 86 -8.03 6.12 -4.58
C GLY A 86 -7.32 7.47 -4.64
N LEU A 87 -8.06 8.59 -4.54
CA LEU A 87 -7.47 9.93 -4.51
C LEU A 87 -6.79 10.23 -3.16
N TYR A 88 -7.18 9.51 -2.12
CA TYR A 88 -6.59 9.55 -0.78
C TYR A 88 -6.73 8.20 -0.07
N TYR A 89 -5.95 8.05 0.98
CA TYR A 89 -6.02 6.95 1.93
C TYR A 89 -6.37 7.49 3.31
N ILE A 90 -7.37 6.91 4.00
CA ILE A 90 -7.72 7.27 5.38
C ILE A 90 -6.80 6.49 6.30
N GLN A 91 -6.02 7.20 7.09
CA GLN A 91 -4.98 6.61 7.94
C GLN A 91 -4.92 7.30 9.29
N GLU A 92 -4.60 6.56 10.33
CA GLU A 92 -4.28 7.09 11.63
C GLU A 92 -3.03 8.00 11.51
N PRO A 93 -3.07 9.23 12.05
CA PRO A 93 -2.01 10.22 11.81
C PRO A 93 -0.62 9.75 12.23
N SER A 94 -0.45 9.21 13.46
CA SER A 94 0.87 8.80 13.97
C SER A 94 1.47 7.63 13.16
N ALA A 95 0.63 6.74 12.61
CA ALA A 95 1.09 5.64 11.75
C ALA A 95 1.69 6.09 10.40
N MET A 96 1.50 7.36 10.01
CA MET A 96 2.11 7.92 8.80
C MET A 96 3.60 8.24 9.00
N SER A 97 4.05 8.41 10.25
CA SER A 97 5.42 8.79 10.61
C SER A 97 6.46 7.80 10.11
N ALA A 98 6.17 6.50 10.19
CA ALA A 98 7.11 5.45 9.84
C ALA A 98 7.51 5.48 8.34
N ALA A 99 6.53 5.57 7.44
CA ALA A 99 6.83 5.68 6.01
C ALA A 99 7.42 7.06 5.64
N ALA A 100 7.04 8.13 6.36
CA ALA A 100 7.63 9.45 6.20
C ALA A 100 9.11 9.47 6.64
N LEU A 101 9.46 8.76 7.72
CA LEU A 101 10.84 8.62 8.19
C LEU A 101 11.70 7.80 7.21
N LEU A 102 11.14 6.76 6.58
CA LEU A 102 11.84 5.95 5.58
C LEU A 102 12.06 6.74 4.28
N ALA A 103 11.07 7.50 3.83
CA ALA A 103 11.06 8.39 2.67
C ALA A 103 11.94 7.88 1.49
N PRO A 104 11.63 6.71 0.91
CA PRO A 104 12.45 6.13 -0.13
C PRO A 104 12.45 7.01 -1.39
N LYS A 105 13.57 6.99 -2.13
CA LYS A 105 13.71 7.78 -3.36
C LYS A 105 13.24 6.98 -4.59
N PRO A 106 12.80 7.67 -5.66
CA PRO A 106 12.54 7.03 -6.95
C PRO A 106 13.71 6.14 -7.40
N GLY A 107 13.41 4.99 -8.00
CA GLY A 107 14.42 4.02 -8.44
C GLY A 107 14.91 3.05 -7.35
N MET A 108 14.46 3.18 -6.11
CA MET A 108 14.81 2.23 -5.04
C MET A 108 13.98 0.95 -5.10
N ARG A 109 14.55 -0.14 -4.57
CA ARG A 109 13.85 -1.38 -4.22
C ARG A 109 13.47 -1.30 -2.75
N VAL A 110 12.18 -1.30 -2.47
CA VAL A 110 11.62 -1.13 -1.12
C VAL A 110 10.81 -2.36 -0.73
N LEU A 111 10.96 -2.80 0.52
CA LEU A 111 10.13 -3.83 1.13
C LEU A 111 9.30 -3.20 2.25
N ASP A 112 7.98 -3.46 2.24
CA ASP A 112 7.10 -3.33 3.40
C ASP A 112 6.80 -4.74 3.90
N LEU A 113 7.43 -5.12 5.02
CA LEU A 113 7.54 -6.53 5.44
C LEU A 113 6.27 -7.05 6.14
N CYS A 114 5.52 -6.16 6.82
CA CYS A 114 4.28 -6.46 7.55
C CYS A 114 3.19 -5.47 7.12
N ALA A 115 2.82 -5.52 5.85
CA ALA A 115 2.27 -4.39 5.11
C ALA A 115 0.77 -4.14 5.30
N ALA A 116 -0.02 -5.17 5.66
CA ALA A 116 -1.48 -5.02 5.68
C ALA A 116 -1.98 -4.10 6.80
N PRO A 117 -3.00 -3.29 6.51
CA PRO A 117 -3.86 -3.29 5.34
C PRO A 117 -3.35 -2.48 4.12
N GLY A 118 -2.16 -1.83 4.20
CA GLY A 118 -1.55 -1.13 3.07
C GLY A 118 -1.37 0.38 3.25
N GLY A 119 -1.65 0.93 4.42
CA GLY A 119 -1.48 2.37 4.69
C GLY A 119 -0.06 2.85 4.45
N LYS A 120 0.95 2.15 5.01
CA LYS A 120 2.36 2.43 4.84
C LYS A 120 2.84 2.09 3.42
N SER A 121 2.46 0.91 2.88
CA SER A 121 2.76 0.53 1.48
C SER A 121 2.32 1.59 0.47
N THR A 122 1.09 2.10 0.59
CA THR A 122 0.56 3.12 -0.33
C THR A 122 1.26 4.47 -0.16
N GLN A 123 1.76 4.78 1.03
CA GLN A 123 2.58 5.97 1.28
C GLN A 123 3.97 5.80 0.66
N LEU A 124 4.63 4.66 0.86
CA LEU A 124 5.92 4.34 0.24
C LEU A 124 5.85 4.40 -1.28
N ALA A 125 4.75 3.91 -1.87
CA ALA A 125 4.54 3.98 -3.32
C ALA A 125 4.51 5.42 -3.85
N THR A 126 3.98 6.38 -3.09
CA THR A 126 3.97 7.80 -3.51
C THR A 126 5.37 8.41 -3.56
N TYR A 127 6.28 8.00 -2.67
CA TYR A 127 7.69 8.43 -2.71
C TYR A 127 8.46 7.78 -3.88
N LEU A 128 8.16 6.51 -4.19
CA LEU A 128 8.81 5.79 -5.29
C LEU A 128 8.38 6.28 -6.67
N GLY A 129 7.18 6.82 -6.80
CA GLY A 129 6.61 7.12 -8.11
C GLY A 129 6.52 5.86 -8.98
N ASP A 130 6.68 6.03 -10.29
CA ASP A 130 6.58 4.94 -11.28
C ASP A 130 7.92 4.19 -11.51
N SER A 131 9.05 4.66 -10.96
CA SER A 131 10.41 4.17 -11.31
C SER A 131 11.04 3.20 -10.32
N GLY A 132 10.45 2.99 -9.14
CA GLY A 132 10.94 2.06 -8.12
C GLY A 132 10.25 0.69 -8.16
N LEU A 133 10.64 -0.18 -7.23
CA LEU A 133 9.98 -1.44 -6.94
C LEU A 133 9.51 -1.46 -5.49
N LEU A 134 8.23 -1.68 -5.27
CA LEU A 134 7.67 -1.96 -3.95
C LEU A 134 7.31 -3.44 -3.83
N VAL A 135 7.89 -4.13 -2.85
CA VAL A 135 7.41 -5.45 -2.42
C VAL A 135 6.67 -5.25 -1.11
N SER A 136 5.39 -5.62 -1.06
CA SER A 136 4.57 -5.52 0.14
C SER A 136 4.18 -6.92 0.57
N ASN A 137 4.61 -7.33 1.77
CA ASN A 137 4.36 -8.66 2.30
C ASN A 137 3.37 -8.67 3.45
N GLU A 138 2.57 -9.70 3.52
CA GLU A 138 1.70 -9.98 4.66
C GLU A 138 1.53 -11.48 4.84
N ILE A 139 1.86 -11.99 6.03
CA ILE A 139 1.80 -13.42 6.35
C ILE A 139 0.37 -13.96 6.39
N ASN A 140 -0.60 -13.13 6.81
CA ASN A 140 -2.00 -13.51 6.86
C ASN A 140 -2.66 -13.38 5.49
N THR A 141 -3.17 -14.50 4.96
CA THR A 141 -3.76 -14.59 3.62
C THR A 141 -4.98 -13.67 3.42
N GLN A 142 -5.83 -13.49 4.43
CA GLN A 142 -7.00 -12.61 4.30
C GLN A 142 -6.56 -11.14 4.27
N ARG A 143 -5.63 -10.76 5.14
CA ARG A 143 -5.07 -9.41 5.17
C ARG A 143 -4.26 -9.08 3.92
N SER A 144 -3.54 -10.05 3.33
CA SER A 144 -2.81 -9.85 2.07
C SER A 144 -3.73 -9.54 0.88
N ARG A 145 -4.96 -10.07 0.88
CA ARG A 145 -6.00 -9.72 -0.11
C ARG A 145 -6.47 -8.28 0.05
N ILE A 146 -6.68 -7.82 1.29
CA ILE A 146 -7.04 -6.42 1.59
C ILE A 146 -5.91 -5.48 1.14
N LEU A 147 -4.67 -5.82 1.44
CA LEU A 147 -3.49 -5.10 0.97
C LEU A 147 -3.48 -4.99 -0.57
N SER A 148 -3.69 -6.10 -1.29
CA SER A 148 -3.75 -6.11 -2.76
C SER A 148 -4.88 -5.22 -3.30
N GLN A 149 -6.05 -5.19 -2.65
CA GLN A 149 -7.17 -4.31 -3.02
C GLN A 149 -6.81 -2.83 -2.80
N ASN A 150 -6.12 -2.49 -1.72
CA ASN A 150 -5.68 -1.11 -1.48
C ASN A 150 -4.59 -0.67 -2.46
N ILE A 151 -3.63 -1.53 -2.82
CA ILE A 151 -2.66 -1.28 -3.89
C ILE A 151 -3.38 -1.01 -5.23
N GLU A 152 -4.41 -1.80 -5.55
CA GLU A 152 -5.24 -1.61 -6.73
C GLU A 152 -5.99 -0.28 -6.70
N ARG A 153 -6.72 0.00 -5.63
CA ARG A 153 -7.52 1.21 -5.45
C ARG A 153 -6.67 2.47 -5.60
N MET A 154 -5.45 2.46 -5.08
CA MET A 154 -4.52 3.58 -5.21
C MET A 154 -3.86 3.69 -6.60
N GLY A 155 -4.08 2.72 -7.50
CA GLY A 155 -3.57 2.74 -8.88
C GLY A 155 -2.06 2.53 -8.97
N ILE A 156 -1.47 1.81 -8.02
CA ILE A 156 -0.02 1.58 -7.95
C ILE A 156 0.39 0.54 -9.00
N LYS A 157 1.33 0.92 -9.88
CA LYS A 157 1.74 0.12 -11.05
C LYS A 157 2.91 -0.82 -10.77
N ASN A 158 3.78 -0.49 -9.82
CA ASN A 158 5.10 -1.09 -9.57
C ASN A 158 5.19 -1.84 -8.24
N ALA A 159 4.05 -2.32 -7.72
CA ALA A 159 4.00 -3.08 -6.47
C ALA A 159 3.78 -4.58 -6.71
N ILE A 160 4.51 -5.41 -5.98
CA ILE A 160 4.29 -6.85 -5.86
C ILE A 160 3.77 -7.12 -4.45
N VAL A 161 2.70 -7.90 -4.33
CA VAL A 161 2.17 -8.33 -3.03
C VAL A 161 2.46 -9.81 -2.84
N THR A 162 3.16 -10.13 -1.76
CA THR A 162 3.50 -11.51 -1.36
C THR A 162 2.73 -11.90 -0.11
N ASN A 163 2.54 -13.22 0.07
CA ASN A 163 1.93 -13.79 1.27
C ASN A 163 2.87 -14.85 1.85
N GLU A 164 3.99 -14.38 2.43
CA GLU A 164 5.08 -15.24 2.90
C GLU A 164 5.48 -14.91 4.33
N ASP A 165 6.12 -15.87 4.96
CA ASP A 165 6.87 -15.67 6.19
C ASP A 165 8.15 -14.87 5.92
N SER A 166 8.60 -14.06 6.89
CA SER A 166 9.80 -13.23 6.77
C SER A 166 11.08 -14.04 6.53
N PHE A 167 11.18 -15.24 7.09
CA PHE A 167 12.32 -16.15 6.87
C PHE A 167 12.40 -16.66 5.41
N VAL A 168 11.22 -16.95 4.80
CA VAL A 168 11.16 -17.34 3.38
C VAL A 168 11.63 -16.20 2.49
N LEU A 169 11.18 -14.97 2.78
CA LEU A 169 11.63 -13.79 2.03
C LEU A 169 13.12 -13.51 2.23
N ALA A 170 13.65 -13.65 3.44
CA ALA A 170 15.07 -13.47 3.72
C ALA A 170 15.94 -14.46 2.94
N SER A 171 15.48 -15.70 2.81
CA SER A 171 16.15 -16.72 2.00
C SER A 171 16.10 -16.44 0.50
N HIS A 172 15.04 -15.72 0.04
CA HIS A 172 14.79 -15.43 -1.37
C HIS A 172 15.48 -14.14 -1.84
N PHE A 173 15.53 -13.13 -0.99
CA PHE A 173 16.00 -11.77 -1.31
C PHE A 173 17.23 -11.30 -0.52
N PRO A 174 18.30 -12.09 -0.34
CA PRO A 174 19.46 -11.66 0.45
C PRO A 174 20.13 -10.42 -0.18
N GLY A 175 20.26 -9.34 0.60
CA GLY A 175 20.90 -8.10 0.16
C GLY A 175 20.23 -7.43 -1.04
N PHE A 176 18.92 -7.52 -1.17
CA PHE A 176 18.19 -7.08 -2.35
C PHE A 176 17.60 -5.66 -2.24
N PHE A 177 17.13 -5.26 -1.05
CA PHE A 177 16.40 -4.02 -0.86
C PHE A 177 17.32 -2.84 -0.47
N ASN A 178 16.98 -1.65 -0.95
CA ASN A 178 17.62 -0.39 -0.53
C ASN A 178 17.04 0.15 0.77
N ALA A 179 15.73 -0.09 0.99
CA ALA A 179 15.01 0.37 2.17
C ALA A 179 13.95 -0.66 2.57
N ILE A 180 13.76 -0.86 3.88
CA ILE A 180 12.79 -1.81 4.43
C ILE A 180 11.96 -1.11 5.50
N GLN A 181 10.63 -1.18 5.38
CA GLN A 181 9.68 -0.85 6.43
C GLN A 181 9.32 -2.12 7.19
N VAL A 182 9.43 -2.07 8.50
CA VAL A 182 8.99 -3.15 9.42
C VAL A 182 7.97 -2.56 10.39
N ASP A 183 6.70 -2.55 9.99
CA ASP A 183 5.58 -2.22 10.90
C ASP A 183 5.21 -3.51 11.62
N ALA A 184 5.90 -3.79 12.71
CA ALA A 184 5.91 -5.10 13.32
C ALA A 184 4.57 -5.43 14.02
N PRO A 185 4.09 -6.69 13.95
CA PRO A 185 2.97 -7.12 14.79
C PRO A 185 3.33 -6.93 16.26
N CYS A 186 2.45 -6.26 17.01
CA CYS A 186 2.69 -5.84 18.38
C CYS A 186 1.46 -6.05 19.27
N SER A 187 1.59 -5.81 20.57
CA SER A 187 0.49 -5.91 21.55
C SER A 187 -0.62 -4.88 21.33
N GLY A 188 -0.37 -3.82 20.56
CA GLY A 188 -1.40 -2.90 20.07
C GLY A 188 -1.95 -1.93 21.10
N GLU A 189 -1.16 -1.51 22.09
CA GLU A 189 -1.58 -0.61 23.18
C GLU A 189 -2.10 0.75 22.65
N GLY A 190 -1.52 1.29 21.58
CA GLY A 190 -2.03 2.47 20.88
C GLY A 190 -3.33 2.26 20.10
N MET A 191 -3.86 1.04 20.09
CA MET A 191 -5.13 0.73 19.43
C MET A 191 -6.31 0.60 20.41
N PHE A 192 -6.09 0.74 21.72
CA PHE A 192 -7.12 0.53 22.73
C PHE A 192 -8.35 1.43 22.55
N ARG A 193 -8.16 2.70 22.16
CA ARG A 193 -9.28 3.60 21.85
C ARG A 193 -10.07 3.18 20.59
N LYS A 194 -9.41 2.51 19.66
CA LYS A 194 -9.97 2.15 18.36
C LYS A 194 -10.61 0.76 18.35
N LEU A 195 -10.01 -0.19 19.06
CA LEU A 195 -10.38 -1.61 19.07
C LEU A 195 -10.49 -2.08 20.53
N PRO A 196 -11.70 -2.08 21.12
CA PRO A 196 -11.90 -2.59 22.48
C PRO A 196 -11.38 -4.02 22.68
N GLU A 197 -11.44 -4.85 21.64
CA GLU A 197 -10.94 -6.22 21.65
C GLU A 197 -9.42 -6.29 21.89
N ALA A 198 -8.67 -5.22 21.55
CA ALA A 198 -7.23 -5.16 21.84
C ALA A 198 -6.95 -5.09 23.34
N ILE A 199 -7.87 -4.48 24.14
CA ILE A 199 -7.78 -4.43 25.59
C ILE A 199 -7.98 -5.85 26.18
N GLU A 200 -8.96 -6.60 25.67
CA GLU A 200 -9.28 -7.95 26.15
C GLU A 200 -8.16 -8.96 25.83
N GLN A 201 -7.46 -8.77 24.70
CA GLN A 201 -6.36 -9.64 24.26
C GLN A 201 -5.00 -9.25 24.86
N TRP A 202 -4.90 -8.10 25.49
CA TRP A 202 -3.66 -7.62 26.04
C TRP A 202 -3.25 -8.38 27.31
N SER A 203 -2.00 -8.78 27.39
CA SER A 203 -1.36 -9.34 28.60
C SER A 203 0.15 -9.14 28.53
N MET A 204 0.83 -9.19 29.67
CA MET A 204 2.29 -9.18 29.73
C MET A 204 2.93 -10.35 28.97
N GLU A 205 2.26 -11.51 28.94
CA GLU A 205 2.70 -12.66 28.16
C GLU A 205 2.61 -12.37 26.65
N ASN A 206 1.51 -11.75 26.20
CA ASN A 206 1.38 -11.35 24.80
C ASN A 206 2.42 -10.32 24.37
N VAL A 207 2.76 -9.35 25.23
CA VAL A 207 3.88 -8.41 25.02
C VAL A 207 5.19 -9.17 24.79
N ALA A 208 5.52 -10.15 25.64
CA ALA A 208 6.74 -10.94 25.52
C ALA A 208 6.77 -11.78 24.23
N ILE A 209 5.65 -12.39 23.84
CA ILE A 209 5.50 -13.14 22.58
C ILE A 209 5.70 -12.22 21.36
N CYS A 210 5.12 -11.02 21.39
CA CYS A 210 5.29 -10.02 20.34
C CYS A 210 6.75 -9.58 20.24
N ALA A 211 7.39 -9.25 21.35
CA ALA A 211 8.81 -8.86 21.40
C ALA A 211 9.74 -9.93 20.80
N ALA A 212 9.50 -11.21 21.13
CA ALA A 212 10.28 -12.32 20.56
C ALA A 212 10.12 -12.39 19.02
N ARG A 213 8.88 -12.30 18.53
CA ARG A 213 8.58 -12.31 17.09
C ARG A 213 9.18 -11.11 16.36
N GLN A 214 9.15 -9.94 16.97
CA GLN A 214 9.71 -8.70 16.41
C GLN A 214 11.22 -8.80 16.21
N LYS A 215 11.94 -9.41 17.15
CA LYS A 215 13.39 -9.70 17.05
C LYS A 215 13.69 -10.59 15.83
N GLU A 216 12.93 -11.66 15.64
CA GLU A 216 13.09 -12.56 14.48
C GLU A 216 12.81 -11.84 13.15
N ILE A 217 11.74 -11.04 13.08
CA ILE A 217 11.38 -10.29 11.88
C ILE A 217 12.47 -9.29 11.52
N LEU A 218 13.02 -8.59 12.52
CA LEU A 218 14.05 -7.58 12.31
C LEU A 218 15.39 -8.22 11.89
N ASP A 219 15.78 -9.37 12.48
CA ASP A 219 16.94 -10.17 12.05
C ASP A 219 16.78 -10.59 10.56
N ASN A 220 15.60 -11.06 10.17
CA ASN A 220 15.30 -11.40 8.76
C ASN A 220 15.37 -10.19 7.84
N ALA A 221 14.91 -9.01 8.28
CA ALA A 221 15.00 -7.78 7.51
C ALA A 221 16.46 -7.37 7.26
N ALA A 222 17.34 -7.54 8.25
CA ALA A 222 18.78 -7.26 8.09
C ALA A 222 19.43 -8.09 7.00
N VAL A 223 19.04 -9.38 6.85
CA VAL A 223 19.53 -10.25 5.76
C VAL A 223 19.14 -9.72 4.38
N MET A 224 17.95 -9.15 4.26
CA MET A 224 17.40 -8.66 2.99
C MET A 224 17.91 -7.27 2.58
N LEU A 225 18.45 -6.50 3.53
CA LEU A 225 18.90 -5.14 3.28
C LEU A 225 20.30 -5.12 2.65
N LYS A 226 20.50 -4.26 1.67
CA LYS A 226 21.82 -3.97 1.11
C LYS A 226 22.71 -3.22 2.11
N PRO A 227 24.05 -3.34 1.99
CA PRO A 227 24.97 -2.40 2.60
C PRO A 227 24.61 -0.95 2.18
N GLY A 228 24.63 0.00 3.11
CA GLY A 228 24.20 1.38 2.90
C GLY A 228 22.68 1.58 2.85
N GLY A 229 21.90 0.53 3.08
CA GLY A 229 20.44 0.60 3.13
C GLY A 229 19.91 1.03 4.50
N VAL A 230 18.60 1.24 4.57
CA VAL A 230 17.87 1.76 5.74
C VAL A 230 16.73 0.82 6.10
N ILE A 231 16.57 0.54 7.41
CA ILE A 231 15.36 -0.06 7.98
C ILE A 231 14.66 0.99 8.83
N VAL A 232 13.35 1.13 8.66
CA VAL A 232 12.51 1.80 9.65
C VAL A 232 11.64 0.74 10.33
N TYR A 233 11.87 0.57 11.61
CA TYR A 233 11.07 -0.27 12.51
C TYR A 233 9.98 0.59 13.14
N SER A 234 8.77 0.06 13.27
CA SER A 234 7.66 0.74 13.91
C SER A 234 6.70 -0.22 14.59
N THR A 235 6.02 0.26 15.63
CA THR A 235 4.92 -0.42 16.32
C THR A 235 3.83 0.57 16.73
N CYS A 236 2.63 0.06 16.98
CA CYS A 236 1.56 0.83 17.61
C CYS A 236 1.40 0.45 19.10
N THR A 237 2.50 0.20 19.82
CA THR A 237 2.50 -0.11 21.25
C THR A 237 3.38 0.88 22.04
N PHE A 238 3.13 0.97 23.34
CA PHE A 238 3.93 1.79 24.26
C PHE A 238 4.92 0.94 25.07
N SER A 239 4.89 -0.37 24.95
CA SER A 239 5.76 -1.30 25.69
C SER A 239 7.23 -1.11 25.30
N ARG A 240 8.08 -0.88 26.30
CA ARG A 240 9.55 -0.80 26.10
C ARG A 240 10.11 -2.11 25.54
N GLU A 241 9.58 -3.23 26.02
CA GLU A 241 9.98 -4.59 25.64
C GLU A 241 9.81 -4.85 24.13
N GLU A 242 8.84 -4.18 23.49
CA GLU A 242 8.55 -4.30 22.06
C GLU A 242 9.21 -3.18 21.23
N ASN A 243 9.73 -2.16 21.87
CA ASN A 243 10.29 -0.96 21.26
C ASN A 243 11.81 -0.90 21.48
N GLU A 244 12.25 -0.18 22.50
CA GLU A 244 13.67 0.07 22.76
C GLU A 244 14.46 -1.22 22.98
N ASP A 245 13.91 -2.18 23.74
CA ASP A 245 14.62 -3.44 24.04
C ASP A 245 14.80 -4.32 22.78
N VAL A 246 13.89 -4.21 21.78
CA VAL A 246 14.05 -4.84 20.46
C VAL A 246 15.17 -4.17 19.66
N ILE A 247 15.25 -2.83 19.70
CA ILE A 247 16.29 -2.08 19.01
C ILE A 247 17.67 -2.32 19.65
N GLU A 248 17.75 -2.32 20.99
CA GLU A 248 18.99 -2.63 21.73
C GLU A 248 19.48 -4.05 21.37
N TYR A 249 18.60 -5.07 21.43
CA TYR A 249 18.91 -6.44 21.02
C TYR A 249 19.43 -6.51 19.59
N PHE A 250 18.78 -5.80 18.65
CA PHE A 250 19.18 -5.80 17.26
C PHE A 250 20.57 -5.20 17.03
N LEU A 251 20.87 -4.07 17.65
CA LEU A 251 22.16 -3.39 17.52
C LEU A 251 23.33 -4.21 18.12
N GLU A 252 23.09 -4.93 19.20
CA GLU A 252 24.08 -5.84 19.76
C GLU A 252 24.44 -6.99 18.80
N ARG A 253 23.46 -7.52 18.07
CA ARG A 253 23.64 -8.64 17.14
C ARG A 253 24.13 -8.21 15.76
N HIS A 254 23.84 -6.99 15.36
CA HIS A 254 24.15 -6.43 14.04
C HIS A 254 25.06 -5.20 14.17
N PRO A 255 26.35 -5.38 14.48
CA PRO A 255 27.28 -4.26 14.73
C PRO A 255 27.57 -3.43 13.46
N ASP A 256 27.11 -3.88 12.28
CA ASP A 256 27.13 -3.14 11.03
C ASP A 256 25.96 -2.16 10.87
N PHE A 257 25.05 -2.09 11.86
CA PHE A 257 23.97 -1.10 11.91
C PHE A 257 24.24 0.00 12.94
N THR A 258 23.64 1.17 12.70
CA THR A 258 23.60 2.30 13.64
C THR A 258 22.17 2.81 13.75
N LEU A 259 21.76 3.18 14.95
CA LEU A 259 20.52 3.91 15.20
C LEU A 259 20.73 5.39 14.82
N GLU A 260 19.95 5.89 13.85
CA GLU A 260 20.01 7.28 13.40
C GLU A 260 18.95 8.14 14.09
N GLU A 261 17.74 7.60 14.27
CA GLU A 261 16.62 8.30 14.86
C GLU A 261 15.70 7.32 15.59
N MET A 262 15.12 7.73 16.72
CA MET A 262 14.12 6.96 17.46
C MET A 262 13.16 7.92 18.16
N GLU A 263 11.85 7.74 17.93
CA GLU A 263 10.83 8.64 18.44
C GLU A 263 9.57 7.88 18.88
N ARG A 264 8.89 8.43 19.90
CA ARG A 264 7.58 8.00 20.38
C ARG A 264 6.57 9.10 20.17
N PHE A 265 5.51 8.77 19.45
CA PHE A 265 4.34 9.62 19.26
C PHE A 265 3.34 9.28 20.35
N TRP A 266 3.31 10.09 21.41
CA TRP A 266 2.42 9.88 22.54
C TRP A 266 1.06 10.56 22.31
N PRO A 267 -0.09 9.92 22.63
CA PRO A 267 -1.42 10.49 22.39
C PRO A 267 -1.74 11.75 23.20
N HIS A 268 -0.99 12.04 24.27
CA HIS A 268 -1.10 13.27 25.04
C HIS A 268 -0.15 14.40 24.54
N LYS A 269 0.73 14.09 23.59
CA LYS A 269 1.68 15.07 23.01
C LYS A 269 1.39 15.40 21.55
N VAL A 270 0.73 14.49 20.84
CA VAL A 270 0.42 14.65 19.42
C VAL A 270 -1.03 14.25 19.12
N ASP A 271 -1.58 14.80 18.05
CA ASP A 271 -2.91 14.44 17.55
C ASP A 271 -2.87 13.07 16.84
N GLY A 272 -2.81 11.99 17.63
CA GLY A 272 -2.71 10.61 17.16
C GLY A 272 -3.04 9.58 18.24
N GLU A 273 -3.10 8.30 17.85
CA GLU A 273 -3.38 7.19 18.77
C GLU A 273 -2.12 6.69 19.48
N GLY A 274 -0.96 7.02 18.95
CA GLY A 274 0.35 6.63 19.45
C GLY A 274 1.10 5.65 18.53
N HIS A 275 2.40 5.89 18.39
CA HIS A 275 3.27 5.10 17.53
C HIS A 275 4.71 5.18 18.04
N PHE A 276 5.51 4.15 17.73
CA PHE A 276 6.95 4.15 17.91
C PHE A 276 7.63 3.97 16.56
N VAL A 277 8.72 4.70 16.34
CA VAL A 277 9.54 4.56 15.13
C VAL A 277 11.02 4.55 15.50
N ALA A 278 11.81 3.74 14.79
CA ALA A 278 13.27 3.74 14.88
C ALA A 278 13.88 3.55 13.49
N LYS A 279 14.84 4.39 13.12
CA LYS A 279 15.57 4.36 11.86
C LYS A 279 16.95 3.78 12.06
N LEU A 280 17.19 2.65 11.43
CA LEU A 280 18.42 1.87 11.50
C LEU A 280 19.12 1.94 10.13
N VAL A 281 20.38 2.35 10.14
CA VAL A 281 21.18 2.49 8.91
C VAL A 281 22.29 1.45 8.91
N ARG A 282 22.34 0.64 7.85
CA ARG A 282 23.41 -0.32 7.64
C ARG A 282 24.63 0.37 7.05
N ARG A 283 25.81 0.22 7.66
CA ARG A 283 27.06 0.77 7.11
C ARG A 283 27.29 0.25 5.68
N GLY A 284 27.69 1.14 4.79
CA GLY A 284 28.14 0.76 3.43
C GLY A 284 29.40 -0.09 3.52
N CYS A 285 29.65 -0.96 2.53
CA CYS A 285 30.95 -1.60 2.39
C CYS A 285 32.01 -0.51 2.14
N VAL A 286 32.97 -0.37 3.03
CA VAL A 286 34.26 0.20 2.65
C VAL A 286 34.84 -0.81 1.67
N ASP A 287 35.06 -0.39 0.42
CA ASP A 287 35.59 -1.24 -0.66
C ASP A 287 37.04 -1.68 -0.25
N THR A 288 37.14 -2.79 0.47
CA THR A 288 38.42 -3.33 0.96
C THR A 288 39.15 -4.16 -0.12
N GLY A 289 38.78 -4.01 -1.40
CA GLY A 289 39.50 -4.62 -2.52
C GLY A 289 39.61 -6.16 -2.52
N LEU A 290 39.01 -6.85 -1.55
CA LEU A 290 39.01 -8.30 -1.46
C LEU A 290 37.80 -8.87 -2.23
N LYS A 291 38.05 -9.35 -3.44
CA LYS A 291 37.10 -10.13 -4.23
C LYS A 291 36.73 -11.39 -3.44
N ALA A 292 35.53 -11.39 -2.84
CA ALA A 292 34.97 -12.61 -2.27
C ALA A 292 34.60 -13.58 -3.40
N ASP A 293 35.36 -14.65 -3.55
CA ASP A 293 35.03 -15.79 -4.39
C ASP A 293 33.78 -16.50 -3.83
N ARG A 294 32.61 -16.06 -4.29
CA ARG A 294 31.35 -16.76 -3.99
C ARG A 294 31.15 -17.90 -4.99
N LYS A 295 31.69 -19.06 -4.67
CA LYS A 295 31.19 -20.33 -5.23
C LYS A 295 29.82 -20.63 -4.64
N THR A 296 28.77 -20.30 -5.37
CA THR A 296 27.40 -20.75 -5.05
C THR A 296 27.30 -22.25 -5.22
N LYS A 297 27.29 -22.99 -4.10
CA LYS A 297 26.87 -24.41 -4.09
C LYS A 297 25.37 -24.45 -4.44
N LYS A 298 25.06 -24.93 -5.65
CA LYS A 298 23.70 -25.32 -6.05
C LYS A 298 23.22 -26.43 -5.13
N ASN A 299 22.33 -26.12 -4.21
CA ASN A 299 21.63 -27.14 -3.42
C ASN A 299 20.58 -27.83 -4.31
N LYS A 300 20.85 -29.04 -4.74
CA LYS A 300 19.94 -29.92 -5.48
C LYS A 300 19.03 -30.65 -4.50
N ASN A 301 18.03 -30.00 -3.94
CA ASN A 301 16.89 -30.69 -3.31
C ASN A 301 15.71 -29.73 -3.17
N SER A 302 14.97 -29.52 -4.26
CA SER A 302 13.57 -29.13 -4.20
C SER A 302 12.80 -29.92 -5.26
N LYS A 303 12.41 -31.14 -4.89
CA LYS A 303 11.39 -31.86 -5.64
C LYS A 303 10.01 -31.35 -5.23
N ASN A 304 9.24 -30.95 -6.25
CA ASN A 304 7.79 -30.78 -6.28
C ASN A 304 7.18 -29.56 -5.53
N ARG A 305 7.20 -28.40 -6.18
CA ARG A 305 6.00 -27.51 -6.24
C ARG A 305 5.88 -27.02 -7.67
N LYS A 306 4.94 -27.60 -8.41
CA LYS A 306 4.53 -27.13 -9.72
C LYS A 306 3.66 -25.86 -9.55
N ASN A 307 4.28 -24.70 -9.47
CA ASN A 307 3.69 -23.47 -9.97
C ASN A 307 4.39 -23.16 -11.30
N GLU A 308 3.90 -23.80 -12.34
CA GLU A 308 4.30 -23.52 -13.70
C GLU A 308 3.90 -22.08 -14.02
N THR A 309 4.87 -21.19 -14.13
CA THR A 309 4.74 -20.02 -14.99
C THR A 309 4.41 -20.56 -16.37
N LYS A 310 3.13 -20.55 -16.74
CA LYS A 310 2.69 -20.96 -18.07
C LYS A 310 3.25 -20.02 -19.13
N PRO A 311 3.34 -20.48 -20.37
CA PRO A 311 4.19 -19.97 -21.44
C PRO A 311 3.89 -18.52 -21.80
N ALA A 312 4.84 -17.93 -22.53
CA ALA A 312 4.68 -16.66 -23.23
C ALA A 312 3.27 -16.55 -23.83
N LEU A 313 2.67 -15.35 -23.74
CA LEU A 313 1.39 -15.01 -24.37
C LEU A 313 1.29 -15.65 -25.75
N THR A 314 0.21 -16.38 -26.02
CA THR A 314 -0.03 -16.96 -27.34
C THR A 314 -0.19 -15.83 -28.37
N LYS A 315 0.06 -16.13 -29.64
CA LYS A 315 -0.17 -15.15 -30.73
C LYS A 315 -1.60 -14.63 -30.74
N GLU A 316 -2.58 -15.49 -30.41
CA GLU A 316 -3.99 -15.13 -30.31
C GLU A 316 -4.23 -14.16 -29.14
N ASN A 317 -3.69 -14.43 -27.95
CA ASN A 317 -3.78 -13.54 -26.78
C ASN A 317 -3.12 -12.18 -27.06
N MET A 318 -1.96 -12.17 -27.72
CA MET A 318 -1.31 -10.91 -28.13
C MET A 318 -2.15 -10.10 -29.10
N LYS A 319 -2.86 -10.76 -30.04
CA LYS A 319 -3.78 -10.10 -30.96
C LYS A 319 -4.94 -9.44 -30.23
N LEU A 320 -5.62 -10.19 -29.34
CA LEU A 320 -6.73 -9.67 -28.53
C LEU A 320 -6.33 -8.51 -27.61
N LEU A 321 -5.15 -8.61 -26.99
CA LEU A 321 -4.60 -7.52 -26.19
C LEU A 321 -4.32 -6.29 -27.06
N SER A 322 -3.68 -6.47 -28.23
CA SER A 322 -3.35 -5.36 -29.14
C SER A 322 -4.60 -4.66 -29.64
N GLU A 323 -5.64 -5.40 -30.04
CA GLU A 323 -6.93 -4.84 -30.45
C GLU A 323 -7.53 -3.94 -29.35
N PHE A 324 -7.59 -4.44 -28.11
CA PHE A 324 -8.06 -3.64 -26.97
C PHE A 324 -7.21 -2.38 -26.75
N LEU A 325 -5.88 -2.52 -26.74
CA LEU A 325 -4.97 -1.39 -26.48
C LEU A 325 -5.08 -0.34 -27.60
N ASP A 326 -5.11 -0.76 -28.85
CA ASP A 326 -5.14 0.15 -30.00
C ASP A 326 -6.48 0.90 -30.11
N GLU A 327 -7.59 0.31 -29.67
CA GLU A 327 -8.91 0.94 -29.69
C GLU A 327 -9.15 1.86 -28.46
N THR A 328 -8.59 1.52 -27.29
CA THR A 328 -9.04 2.09 -26.02
C THR A 328 -7.98 2.95 -25.33
N ILE A 329 -6.69 2.65 -25.52
CA ILE A 329 -5.57 3.22 -24.79
C ILE A 329 -4.73 4.12 -25.70
N SER A 330 -4.12 5.19 -25.14
CA SER A 330 -3.20 6.08 -25.86
C SER A 330 -1.99 5.29 -26.40
N GLU A 331 -1.37 5.77 -27.46
CA GLU A 331 -0.25 5.09 -28.11
C GLU A 331 0.93 4.87 -27.17
N ASP A 332 1.30 5.89 -26.38
CA ASP A 332 2.40 5.81 -25.42
C ASP A 332 2.15 4.76 -24.32
N MET A 333 0.96 4.76 -23.73
CA MET A 333 0.58 3.79 -22.70
C MET A 333 0.45 2.38 -23.28
N ALA A 334 -0.10 2.24 -24.49
CA ALA A 334 -0.18 0.96 -25.19
C ALA A 334 1.22 0.39 -25.48
N ALA A 335 2.16 1.24 -25.93
CA ALA A 335 3.56 0.88 -26.15
C ALA A 335 4.24 0.50 -24.82
N TRP A 336 3.99 1.25 -23.74
CA TRP A 336 4.52 0.94 -22.42
C TRP A 336 4.05 -0.43 -21.90
N ILE A 337 2.79 -0.83 -22.17
CA ILE A 337 2.30 -2.16 -21.82
C ILE A 337 2.93 -3.23 -22.74
N LYS A 338 2.90 -3.04 -24.07
CA LYS A 338 3.37 -4.03 -25.05
C LYS A 338 4.87 -4.34 -24.91
N ASN A 339 5.70 -3.34 -24.58
CA ASN A 339 7.15 -3.46 -24.47
C ASN A 339 7.64 -3.92 -23.09
N SER A 340 6.73 -4.24 -22.17
CA SER A 340 7.07 -4.63 -20.81
C SER A 340 7.17 -6.15 -20.62
N ARG A 341 7.59 -6.57 -19.42
CA ARG A 341 7.55 -7.97 -19.01
C ARG A 341 6.12 -8.35 -18.60
N LEU A 342 5.44 -9.11 -19.46
CA LEU A 342 4.10 -9.61 -19.23
C LEU A 342 4.16 -11.04 -18.70
N VAL A 343 3.34 -11.34 -17.68
CA VAL A 343 3.23 -12.68 -17.08
C VAL A 343 1.76 -13.08 -16.94
N MET A 344 1.52 -14.38 -17.08
CA MET A 344 0.20 -14.96 -16.94
C MET A 344 0.08 -15.76 -15.64
N PHE A 345 -1.02 -15.55 -14.91
CA PHE A 345 -1.47 -16.40 -13.80
C PHE A 345 -2.85 -16.94 -14.14
N GLY A 346 -2.90 -18.17 -14.67
CA GLY A 346 -4.10 -18.68 -15.31
C GLY A 346 -4.47 -17.83 -16.53
N GLU A 347 -5.65 -17.22 -16.53
CA GLU A 347 -6.14 -16.33 -17.59
C GLU A 347 -5.86 -14.85 -17.30
N GLN A 348 -5.31 -14.53 -16.14
CA GLN A 348 -5.00 -13.16 -15.68
C GLN A 348 -3.66 -12.70 -16.22
N LEU A 349 -3.65 -11.51 -16.84
CA LEU A 349 -2.45 -10.88 -17.40
C LEU A 349 -1.94 -9.80 -16.47
N TYR A 350 -0.67 -9.88 -16.09
CA TYR A 350 0.02 -8.86 -15.29
C TYR A 350 1.21 -8.28 -16.04
N ARG A 351 1.45 -7.00 -15.82
CA ARG A 351 2.68 -6.31 -16.15
C ARG A 351 3.57 -6.25 -14.92
N LEU A 352 4.73 -6.91 -14.96
CA LEU A 352 5.73 -6.82 -13.90
C LEU A 352 6.32 -5.41 -13.83
N PRO A 353 6.80 -4.96 -12.65
CA PRO A 353 7.61 -3.75 -12.53
C PRO A 353 8.82 -3.77 -13.45
N ASP A 354 9.31 -2.59 -13.86
CA ASP A 354 10.46 -2.48 -14.77
C ASP A 354 11.76 -2.97 -14.13
N MET A 355 11.88 -2.82 -12.81
CA MET A 355 13.00 -3.37 -12.06
C MET A 355 12.94 -4.90 -12.02
N GLU A 356 14.10 -5.53 -12.27
CA GLU A 356 14.20 -6.97 -12.22
C GLU A 356 13.97 -7.51 -10.81
N VAL A 357 13.07 -8.47 -10.71
CA VAL A 357 12.70 -9.18 -9.49
C VAL A 357 12.35 -10.62 -9.82
N ASP A 358 12.92 -11.55 -9.09
CA ASP A 358 12.54 -12.96 -9.15
C ASP A 358 11.42 -13.21 -8.14
N ILE A 359 10.27 -13.68 -8.62
CA ILE A 359 9.12 -14.05 -7.80
C ILE A 359 8.81 -15.56 -7.85
N LYS A 360 9.69 -16.31 -8.50
CA LYS A 360 9.48 -17.75 -8.69
C LYS A 360 9.59 -18.49 -7.36
N GLY A 361 8.59 -19.30 -7.06
CA GLY A 361 8.54 -20.08 -5.81
C GLY A 361 7.94 -19.35 -4.62
N LEU A 362 7.62 -18.04 -4.75
CA LEU A 362 6.87 -17.27 -3.75
C LEU A 362 5.37 -17.39 -3.94
N LYS A 363 4.62 -17.26 -2.85
CA LYS A 363 3.16 -17.06 -2.87
C LYS A 363 2.87 -15.61 -3.19
N VAL A 364 2.60 -15.33 -4.46
CA VAL A 364 2.32 -14.00 -4.97
C VAL A 364 0.83 -13.76 -5.04
N GLN A 365 0.35 -12.75 -4.31
CA GLN A 365 -1.05 -12.29 -4.34
C GLN A 365 -1.29 -11.29 -5.48
N ARG A 366 -0.25 -10.51 -5.86
CA ARG A 366 -0.25 -9.54 -6.97
C ARG A 366 1.16 -9.43 -7.56
N ALA A 367 1.25 -9.53 -8.88
CA ALA A 367 2.55 -9.48 -9.59
C ALA A 367 2.69 -8.18 -10.41
N GLY A 368 2.64 -7.03 -9.77
CA GLY A 368 2.65 -5.73 -10.46
C GLY A 368 1.25 -5.28 -10.89
N LEU A 369 1.14 -4.64 -12.05
CA LEU A 369 -0.13 -4.13 -12.55
C LEU A 369 -0.93 -5.25 -13.23
N HIS A 370 -2.13 -5.53 -12.71
CA HIS A 370 -3.09 -6.41 -13.37
C HIS A 370 -3.68 -5.69 -14.58
N ILE A 371 -3.42 -6.19 -15.79
CA ILE A 371 -3.87 -5.57 -17.05
C ILE A 371 -5.28 -6.01 -17.39
N GLY A 372 -5.59 -7.31 -17.26
CA GLY A 372 -6.90 -7.86 -17.56
C GLY A 372 -6.88 -9.38 -17.64
N GLU A 373 -7.94 -9.94 -18.20
CA GLU A 373 -8.10 -11.39 -18.35
C GLU A 373 -8.51 -11.77 -19.77
N PHE A 374 -8.04 -12.95 -20.23
CA PHE A 374 -8.47 -13.52 -21.51
C PHE A 374 -9.64 -14.46 -21.28
N LYS A 375 -10.76 -14.21 -21.98
CA LYS A 375 -11.97 -15.05 -21.96
C LYS A 375 -12.30 -15.52 -23.36
N LYS A 376 -12.14 -16.80 -23.64
CA LYS A 376 -12.39 -17.41 -24.99
C LYS A 376 -11.81 -16.52 -26.11
N GLN A 377 -12.65 -15.72 -26.76
CA GLN A 377 -12.28 -14.89 -27.94
C GLN A 377 -12.27 -13.38 -27.60
N ARG A 378 -12.03 -12.97 -26.38
CA ARG A 378 -12.02 -11.55 -25.99
C ARG A 378 -11.06 -11.27 -24.85
N PHE A 379 -10.57 -10.05 -24.82
CA PHE A 379 -9.85 -9.49 -23.67
C PHE A 379 -10.79 -8.63 -22.84
N GLU A 380 -10.76 -8.80 -21.52
CA GLU A 380 -11.50 -7.96 -20.56
C GLU A 380 -10.49 -7.20 -19.70
N PRO A 381 -10.47 -5.84 -19.76
CA PRO A 381 -9.56 -5.03 -18.98
C PRO A 381 -9.91 -5.10 -17.49
N SER A 382 -8.89 -5.11 -16.65
CA SER A 382 -9.07 -5.15 -15.20
C SER A 382 -9.45 -3.78 -14.64
N HIS A 383 -10.09 -3.77 -13.47
CA HIS A 383 -10.33 -2.56 -12.72
C HIS A 383 -9.01 -1.90 -12.26
N SER A 384 -7.99 -2.69 -11.97
CA SER A 384 -6.65 -2.25 -11.65
C SER A 384 -6.04 -1.39 -12.76
N LEU A 385 -6.18 -1.79 -14.02
CA LEU A 385 -5.74 -1.00 -15.16
C LEU A 385 -6.50 0.34 -15.22
N ALA A 386 -7.84 0.32 -15.07
CA ALA A 386 -8.63 1.56 -15.08
C ALA A 386 -8.09 2.56 -14.05
N LEU A 387 -7.91 2.13 -12.79
CA LEU A 387 -7.47 3.02 -11.71
C LEU A 387 -6.00 3.47 -11.82
N ALA A 388 -5.19 2.77 -12.61
CA ALA A 388 -3.79 3.11 -12.84
C ALA A 388 -3.59 4.09 -14.00
N LEU A 389 -4.60 4.29 -14.86
CA LEU A 389 -4.57 5.24 -15.97
C LEU A 389 -4.77 6.68 -15.51
N LYS A 390 -4.33 7.61 -16.35
CA LYS A 390 -4.74 9.03 -16.34
C LYS A 390 -5.81 9.24 -17.41
N LEU A 391 -6.58 10.31 -17.27
CA LEU A 391 -7.59 10.70 -18.28
C LEU A 391 -6.99 10.77 -19.70
N SER A 392 -5.80 11.34 -19.85
CA SER A 392 -5.11 11.49 -21.14
C SER A 392 -4.57 10.17 -21.73
N GLU A 393 -4.55 9.10 -20.94
CA GLU A 393 -4.06 7.79 -21.39
C GLU A 393 -5.15 6.89 -21.96
N ALA A 394 -6.41 7.37 -22.01
CA ALA A 394 -7.54 6.67 -22.65
C ALA A 394 -8.05 7.44 -23.87
N LYS A 395 -8.34 6.71 -24.96
CA LYS A 395 -8.89 7.28 -26.21
C LYS A 395 -10.40 7.46 -26.17
N ASN A 396 -11.09 6.70 -25.31
CA ASN A 396 -12.54 6.71 -25.19
C ASN A 396 -12.90 6.92 -23.72
N VAL A 397 -13.55 8.04 -23.40
CA VAL A 397 -13.78 8.49 -22.01
C VAL A 397 -15.21 8.94 -21.82
N VAL A 398 -15.84 8.42 -20.76
CA VAL A 398 -17.13 8.88 -20.23
C VAL A 398 -16.86 9.80 -19.04
N LYS A 399 -17.34 11.04 -19.11
CA LYS A 399 -17.08 12.07 -18.09
C LYS A 399 -18.32 12.26 -17.21
N LEU A 400 -18.14 12.14 -15.90
CA LEU A 400 -19.15 12.41 -14.88
C LEU A 400 -18.58 13.42 -13.88
N THR A 401 -19.46 14.05 -13.10
CA THR A 401 -19.09 14.83 -11.91
C THR A 401 -19.45 14.07 -10.64
N TRP A 402 -18.82 14.40 -9.51
CA TRP A 402 -19.05 13.68 -8.26
C TRP A 402 -20.50 13.80 -7.75
N ASP A 403 -21.16 14.90 -8.04
CA ASP A 403 -22.54 15.24 -7.64
C ASP A 403 -23.61 14.79 -8.65
N ASP A 404 -23.19 14.23 -9.80
CA ASP A 404 -24.13 13.61 -10.74
C ASP A 404 -24.74 12.34 -10.10
N PRO A 405 -26.07 12.21 -10.06
CA PRO A 405 -26.74 11.00 -9.58
C PRO A 405 -26.28 9.72 -10.29
N GLN A 406 -25.87 9.80 -11.56
CA GLN A 406 -25.33 8.67 -12.30
C GLN A 406 -23.98 8.19 -11.76
N THR A 407 -23.22 9.04 -11.08
CA THR A 407 -21.95 8.64 -10.43
C THR A 407 -22.23 7.65 -9.31
N THR A 408 -23.15 7.93 -8.40
CA THR A 408 -23.58 6.96 -7.38
C THR A 408 -24.15 5.70 -8.02
N GLY A 409 -24.97 5.84 -9.06
CA GLY A 409 -25.48 4.73 -9.86
C GLY A 409 -24.37 3.86 -10.44
N PHE A 410 -23.31 4.45 -11.00
CA PHE A 410 -22.16 3.73 -11.54
C PHE A 410 -21.43 2.89 -10.47
N PHE A 411 -21.12 3.45 -9.32
CA PHE A 411 -20.49 2.70 -8.24
C PHE A 411 -21.40 1.60 -7.64
N ASN A 412 -22.72 1.71 -7.83
CA ASN A 412 -23.70 0.68 -7.45
C ASN A 412 -23.97 -0.34 -8.58
N GLY A 413 -23.29 -0.19 -9.72
CA GLY A 413 -23.37 -1.14 -10.85
C GLY A 413 -24.45 -0.86 -11.87
N GLN A 414 -25.07 0.33 -11.82
CA GLN A 414 -26.06 0.78 -12.80
C GLN A 414 -25.39 1.26 -14.09
N SER A 415 -26.09 1.18 -15.22
CA SER A 415 -25.65 1.74 -16.49
C SER A 415 -25.71 3.27 -16.44
N VAL A 416 -24.80 3.93 -17.18
CA VAL A 416 -24.79 5.38 -17.37
C VAL A 416 -25.44 5.72 -18.71
N MET A 417 -26.23 6.77 -18.76
CA MET A 417 -26.82 7.31 -19.97
C MET A 417 -26.03 8.58 -20.38
N LEU A 418 -25.51 8.55 -21.60
CA LEU A 418 -24.77 9.68 -22.17
C LEU A 418 -25.75 10.77 -22.66
N SER A 419 -25.35 12.04 -22.50
CA SER A 419 -25.98 13.13 -23.24
C SER A 419 -25.70 12.98 -24.74
N ASP A 420 -26.48 13.65 -25.59
CA ASP A 420 -26.29 13.63 -27.05
C ASP A 420 -24.87 14.07 -27.44
N GLU A 421 -24.31 15.05 -26.74
CA GLU A 421 -22.94 15.53 -26.93
C GLU A 421 -21.91 14.45 -26.60
N GLN A 422 -22.03 13.82 -25.42
CA GLN A 422 -21.14 12.74 -25.02
C GLN A 422 -21.29 11.49 -25.93
N ALA A 423 -22.51 11.18 -26.37
CA ALA A 423 -22.77 10.06 -27.27
C ALA A 423 -22.13 10.27 -28.65
N ALA A 424 -22.03 11.53 -29.12
CA ALA A 424 -21.34 11.87 -30.36
C ALA A 424 -19.80 11.75 -30.24
N GLU A 425 -19.24 12.02 -29.06
CA GLU A 425 -17.79 11.90 -28.79
C GLU A 425 -17.34 10.47 -28.51
N CYS A 426 -18.19 9.67 -27.84
CA CYS A 426 -17.84 8.32 -27.40
C CYS A 426 -17.98 7.27 -28.52
N LYS A 427 -16.93 6.49 -28.71
CA LYS A 427 -16.95 5.34 -29.66
C LYS A 427 -17.58 4.13 -28.99
N LYS A 428 -18.23 3.26 -29.83
CA LYS A 428 -18.71 1.96 -29.38
C LYS A 428 -17.52 1.11 -28.89
N GLY A 429 -17.65 0.45 -27.72
CA GLY A 429 -16.60 -0.39 -27.15
C GLY A 429 -16.24 0.00 -25.73
N TRP A 430 -15.05 -0.38 -25.28
CA TRP A 430 -14.55 -0.05 -23.95
C TRP A 430 -14.31 1.46 -23.81
N ALA A 431 -14.72 2.02 -22.67
CA ALA A 431 -14.48 3.41 -22.31
C ALA A 431 -14.07 3.51 -20.84
N LEU A 432 -13.14 4.38 -20.57
CA LEU A 432 -12.76 4.74 -19.20
C LEU A 432 -13.81 5.70 -18.65
N VAL A 433 -14.47 5.30 -17.55
CA VAL A 433 -15.38 6.18 -16.83
C VAL A 433 -14.57 7.01 -15.84
N CYS A 434 -14.66 8.31 -15.95
CA CYS A 434 -13.97 9.27 -15.11
C CYS A 434 -14.96 10.17 -14.35
N VAL A 435 -14.66 10.45 -13.09
CA VAL A 435 -15.39 11.41 -12.25
C VAL A 435 -14.46 12.57 -11.93
N ASP A 436 -14.86 13.79 -12.29
CA ASP A 436 -14.04 15.02 -12.15
C ASP A 436 -12.64 14.90 -12.77
N GLY A 437 -12.52 14.11 -13.85
CA GLY A 437 -11.26 13.87 -14.52
C GLY A 437 -10.41 12.71 -13.95
N TYR A 438 -10.83 12.08 -12.85
CA TYR A 438 -10.13 10.93 -12.26
C TYR A 438 -10.80 9.61 -12.65
N PRO A 439 -10.02 8.59 -13.04
CA PRO A 439 -10.54 7.28 -13.41
C PRO A 439 -11.30 6.61 -12.27
N ALA A 440 -12.51 6.14 -12.57
CA ALA A 440 -13.41 5.44 -11.66
C ALA A 440 -13.59 3.95 -12.01
N GLY A 441 -13.41 3.58 -13.29
CA GLY A 441 -13.57 2.20 -13.74
C GLY A 441 -13.84 2.09 -15.24
N TRP A 442 -14.26 0.91 -15.67
CA TRP A 442 -14.61 0.64 -17.06
C TRP A 442 -16.11 0.64 -17.29
N GLY A 443 -16.51 1.15 -18.43
CA GLY A 443 -17.81 0.95 -19.05
C GLY A 443 -17.70 0.44 -20.48
N LYS A 444 -18.78 -0.05 -21.05
CA LYS A 444 -18.84 -0.46 -22.45
C LYS A 444 -19.96 0.31 -23.15
N VAL A 445 -19.57 1.21 -24.05
CA VAL A 445 -20.47 2.10 -24.79
C VAL A 445 -21.19 1.32 -25.89
N ASN A 446 -22.50 1.51 -25.97
CA ASN A 446 -23.33 1.05 -27.08
C ASN A 446 -24.46 2.08 -27.33
N GLY A 447 -24.26 2.95 -28.33
CA GLY A 447 -25.11 4.14 -28.54
C GLY A 447 -25.03 5.10 -27.35
N ALA A 448 -26.14 5.58 -26.87
CA ALA A 448 -26.22 6.48 -25.70
C ALA A 448 -26.09 5.75 -24.36
N GLN A 449 -26.03 4.43 -24.32
CA GLN A 449 -25.92 3.66 -23.07
C GLN A 449 -24.50 3.16 -22.83
N VAL A 450 -24.02 3.31 -21.61
CA VAL A 450 -22.76 2.74 -21.12
C VAL A 450 -23.09 1.60 -20.16
N LYS A 451 -22.85 0.36 -20.60
CA LYS A 451 -22.97 -0.81 -19.74
C LYS A 451 -21.88 -0.78 -18.65
N ASN A 452 -22.29 -0.91 -17.41
CA ASN A 452 -21.40 -0.86 -16.27
C ASN A 452 -20.51 -2.11 -16.16
N HIS A 453 -19.21 -1.89 -15.97
CA HIS A 453 -18.20 -2.93 -15.70
C HIS A 453 -17.46 -2.71 -14.36
N TYR A 454 -18.03 -1.92 -13.44
CA TYR A 454 -17.52 -1.78 -12.08
C TYR A 454 -17.62 -3.13 -11.34
N PRO A 455 -16.56 -3.56 -10.61
CA PRO A 455 -16.51 -4.89 -10.00
C PRO A 455 -17.65 -5.13 -9.02
N LYS A 456 -18.32 -6.28 -9.13
CA LYS A 456 -19.48 -6.62 -8.27
C LYS A 456 -19.14 -6.59 -6.78
N GLY A 457 -17.94 -7.04 -6.40
CA GLY A 457 -17.49 -7.08 -5.00
C GLY A 457 -17.15 -5.71 -4.38
N LEU A 458 -17.12 -4.63 -5.20
CA LEU A 458 -16.85 -3.26 -4.75
C LEU A 458 -18.09 -2.37 -4.71
N ARG A 459 -19.26 -2.87 -5.15
CA ARG A 459 -20.51 -2.10 -5.22
C ARG A 459 -21.07 -1.77 -3.82
N ASN A 460 -21.93 -0.74 -3.76
CA ASN A 460 -22.66 -0.31 -2.55
C ASN A 460 -21.76 0.14 -1.39
N LYS A 461 -20.61 0.72 -1.68
CA LYS A 461 -19.70 1.27 -0.67
C LYS A 461 -19.86 2.77 -0.44
N ILE A 462 -20.40 3.50 -1.41
CA ILE A 462 -20.64 4.95 -1.36
C ILE A 462 -22.11 5.27 -1.12
#